data_b9c85ed1f747c6bdd149686c22c933cd
#
_entry.id   b9c85ed1f747c6bdd149686c22c933cd
#
_cell.length_a   1.000
_cell.length_b   1.000
_cell.length_c   1.000
_cell.angle_alpha   90.00
_cell.angle_beta   90.00
_cell.angle_gamma   90.00
#
_symmetry.space_group_name_H-M   'P 1'
#
loop_
_entity.id
_entity.type
_entity.pdbx_description
1 polymer ?
#
loop_
_entity_poly.entity_id
_entity_poly.type
_entity_poly.pdbx_seq_one_letter_code
_entity_poly.pdbx_strand_id
1 'polypeptide(L)'
;AAFPVEMKAAQRPVSELAIQALGGLMHMVGEPARKPLKLGGHQASYPAGLTAFTGLMSALAARNAGRRAPSVRVSLAEVMQWVNWKAASGAAASGTSPGREGKNSEFQVLPCRDGHVAVVYTVTQWPATRALVGHPRLNDPKFNTRAGRRQNIAELYAALAPWFADKTREEIQTIAQGKGVPFGPIFSPAELL
;
A
#
# COMPACT_ATOMS: atom_id res chain seq x y z
N ALA A 1 7.59 4.77 23.25
CA ALA A 1 6.77 5.96 23.52
C ALA A 1 5.72 6.15 22.42
N ALA A 2 4.58 6.77 22.73
CA ALA A 2 3.57 7.06 21.72
C ALA A 2 3.98 8.23 20.80
N PHE A 3 4.68 9.21 21.37
CA PHE A 3 5.19 10.40 20.69
C PHE A 3 6.68 10.59 20.97
N PRO A 4 7.38 11.43 20.19
CA PRO A 4 8.72 11.88 20.49
C PRO A 4 8.77 12.50 21.91
N VAL A 5 9.90 12.31 22.60
CA VAL A 5 10.03 12.73 24.01
C VAL A 5 9.90 14.25 24.18
N GLU A 6 10.27 14.98 23.15
CA GLU A 6 10.23 16.44 23.10
C GLU A 6 8.79 17.00 23.00
N MET A 7 7.83 16.16 22.60
CA MET A 7 6.43 16.59 22.48
C MET A 7 5.75 16.60 23.84
N LYS A 8 5.03 17.68 24.16
CA LYS A 8 4.17 17.78 25.38
C LYS A 8 3.17 16.64 25.53
N ALA A 9 2.86 15.94 24.43
CA ALA A 9 1.95 14.78 24.39
C ALA A 9 2.64 13.44 24.72
N ALA A 10 3.96 13.41 24.97
CA ALA A 10 4.73 12.16 25.10
C ALA A 10 4.22 11.21 26.20
N GLN A 11 3.59 11.76 27.24
CA GLN A 11 3.06 11.01 28.39
C GLN A 11 1.56 10.71 28.28
N ARG A 12 0.88 11.17 27.23
CA ARG A 12 -0.57 10.93 27.08
C ARG A 12 -0.82 9.49 26.61
N PRO A 13 -1.77 8.79 27.22
CA PRO A 13 -2.20 7.49 26.70
C PRO A 13 -2.84 7.68 25.32
N VAL A 14 -2.47 6.84 24.40
CA VAL A 14 -3.05 6.83 23.03
C VAL A 14 -3.45 5.42 22.66
N SER A 15 -4.51 5.33 21.87
CA SER A 15 -4.95 4.06 21.29
C SER A 15 -4.32 3.82 19.93
N GLU A 16 -4.34 2.58 19.48
CA GLU A 16 -3.98 2.19 18.11
C GLU A 16 -4.72 3.03 17.06
N LEU A 17 -6.02 3.28 17.27
CA LEU A 17 -6.84 4.14 16.41
C LEU A 17 -6.28 5.57 16.33
N ALA A 18 -5.96 6.14 17.48
CA ALA A 18 -5.45 7.52 17.56
C ALA A 18 -4.08 7.65 16.86
N ILE A 19 -3.21 6.65 17.01
CA ILE A 19 -1.89 6.66 16.34
C ILE A 19 -2.03 6.51 14.83
N GLN A 20 -2.90 5.63 14.32
CA GLN A 20 -3.15 5.53 12.88
C GLN A 20 -3.72 6.84 12.31
N ALA A 21 -4.58 7.52 13.07
CA ALA A 21 -5.14 8.81 12.66
C ALA A 21 -4.06 9.90 12.62
N LEU A 22 -3.28 10.05 13.69
CA LEU A 22 -2.22 11.05 13.82
C LEU A 22 -1.05 10.84 12.85
N GLY A 23 -0.74 9.59 12.52
CA GLY A 23 0.28 9.26 11.51
C GLY A 23 -0.19 9.43 10.05
N GLY A 24 -1.43 9.89 9.83
CA GLY A 24 -1.97 10.15 8.50
C GLY A 24 -2.43 8.92 7.72
N LEU A 25 -2.23 7.70 8.26
CA LEU A 25 -2.57 6.47 7.56
C LEU A 25 -4.07 6.38 7.25
N MET A 26 -4.92 6.74 8.21
CA MET A 26 -6.37 6.69 8.02
C MET A 26 -6.86 7.67 6.93
N HIS A 27 -6.14 8.77 6.70
CA HIS A 27 -6.46 9.70 5.63
C HIS A 27 -6.39 9.04 4.25
N MET A 28 -5.55 8.02 4.09
CA MET A 28 -5.31 7.31 2.84
C MET A 28 -6.20 6.07 2.65
N VAL A 29 -6.96 5.66 3.69
CA VAL A 29 -7.71 4.39 3.69
C VAL A 29 -9.21 4.62 3.60
N GLY A 30 -9.84 3.93 2.65
CA GLY A 30 -11.29 3.96 2.42
C GLY A 30 -11.72 4.66 1.14
N GLU A 31 -13.02 4.75 0.93
CA GLU A 31 -13.60 5.43 -0.23
C GLU A 31 -13.58 6.96 -0.05
N PRO A 32 -13.32 7.74 -1.11
CA PRO A 32 -13.24 9.21 -1.04
C PRO A 32 -14.47 9.87 -0.44
N ALA A 33 -15.66 9.39 -0.81
CA ALA A 33 -16.94 9.95 -0.38
C ALA A 33 -17.39 9.48 1.03
N ARG A 34 -16.61 8.60 1.68
CA ARG A 34 -16.94 8.06 3.01
C ARG A 34 -15.94 8.52 4.04
N LYS A 35 -16.27 8.32 5.33
CA LYS A 35 -15.33 8.59 6.43
C LYS A 35 -14.06 7.76 6.30
N PRO A 36 -12.90 8.27 6.77
CA PRO A 36 -11.65 7.50 6.86
C PRO A 36 -11.83 6.21 7.65
N LEU A 37 -11.11 5.16 7.26
CA LEU A 37 -11.18 3.87 7.92
C LEU A 37 -9.87 3.56 8.64
N LYS A 38 -9.97 2.94 9.81
CA LYS A 38 -8.85 2.30 10.48
C LYS A 38 -8.54 0.98 9.76
N LEU A 39 -7.26 0.70 9.52
CA LEU A 39 -6.82 -0.64 9.13
C LEU A 39 -7.01 -1.62 10.28
N GLY A 40 -7.40 -2.84 9.95
CA GLY A 40 -7.56 -3.92 10.91
C GLY A 40 -6.27 -4.26 11.67
N GLY A 41 -6.40 -4.89 12.84
CA GLY A 41 -5.27 -5.27 13.67
C GLY A 41 -4.52 -4.09 14.31
N HIS A 42 -3.23 -4.28 14.53
CA HIS A 42 -2.33 -3.37 15.24
C HIS A 42 -1.26 -2.78 14.31
N GLN A 43 -1.71 -2.07 13.28
CA GLN A 43 -0.86 -1.57 12.18
C GLN A 43 0.18 -0.51 12.62
N ALA A 44 0.01 0.11 13.77
CA ALA A 44 1.02 0.99 14.36
C ALA A 44 1.95 0.20 15.29
N SER A 45 1.41 -0.72 16.06
CA SER A 45 2.17 -1.47 17.06
C SER A 45 3.13 -2.48 16.43
N TYR A 46 2.75 -3.17 15.35
CA TYR A 46 3.62 -4.15 14.69
C TYR A 46 4.90 -3.53 14.10
N PRO A 47 4.84 -2.50 13.25
CA PRO A 47 6.06 -1.89 12.72
C PRO A 47 6.88 -1.19 13.82
N ALA A 48 6.24 -0.65 14.86
CA ALA A 48 6.96 -0.09 15.99
C ALA A 48 7.70 -1.16 16.79
N GLY A 49 7.10 -2.33 16.98
CA GLY A 49 7.76 -3.50 17.62
C GLY A 49 8.97 -3.96 16.82
N LEU A 50 8.84 -4.06 15.50
CA LEU A 50 9.95 -4.41 14.60
C LEU A 50 11.07 -3.37 14.64
N THR A 51 10.73 -2.09 14.63
CA THR A 51 11.69 -0.99 14.76
C THR A 51 12.44 -1.05 16.09
N ALA A 52 11.70 -1.31 17.18
CA ALA A 52 12.30 -1.46 18.52
C ALA A 52 13.24 -2.67 18.57
N PHE A 53 12.86 -3.79 18.01
CA PHE A 53 13.69 -4.98 17.90
C PHE A 53 14.98 -4.70 17.11
N THR A 54 14.87 -4.06 15.95
CA THR A 54 16.04 -3.67 15.14
C THR A 54 16.98 -2.75 15.91
N GLY A 55 16.44 -1.76 16.61
CA GLY A 55 17.23 -0.88 17.48
C GLY A 55 17.92 -1.63 18.62
N LEU A 56 17.22 -2.55 19.27
CA LEU A 56 17.79 -3.40 20.33
C LEU A 56 18.95 -4.26 19.81
N MET A 57 18.76 -4.92 18.67
CA MET A 57 19.81 -5.75 18.06
C MET A 57 21.03 -4.91 17.67
N SER A 58 20.83 -3.70 17.16
CA SER A 58 21.91 -2.76 16.85
C SER A 58 22.67 -2.33 18.10
N ALA A 59 21.97 -2.05 19.19
CA ALA A 59 22.60 -1.71 20.49
C ALA A 59 23.39 -2.88 21.08
N LEU A 60 22.86 -4.11 20.97
CA LEU A 60 23.56 -5.32 21.40
C LEU A 60 24.83 -5.58 20.56
N ALA A 61 24.76 -5.40 19.25
CA ALA A 61 25.92 -5.52 18.38
C ALA A 61 27.01 -4.50 18.72
N ALA A 62 26.64 -3.25 19.00
CA ALA A 62 27.56 -2.22 19.43
C ALA A 62 28.24 -2.60 20.76
N ARG A 63 27.48 -3.09 21.74
CA ARG A 63 28.01 -3.57 23.03
C ARG A 63 28.98 -4.74 22.84
N ASN A 64 28.64 -5.71 22.03
CA ASN A 64 29.48 -6.88 21.76
C ASN A 64 30.78 -6.50 21.03
N ALA A 65 30.78 -5.40 20.29
CA ALA A 65 31.98 -4.81 19.67
C ALA A 65 32.76 -3.89 20.63
N GLY A 66 32.52 -3.94 21.94
CA GLY A 66 33.20 -3.13 22.95
C GLY A 66 32.82 -1.64 22.94
N ARG A 67 31.76 -1.25 22.23
CA ARG A 67 31.24 0.13 22.17
C ARG A 67 30.20 0.37 23.26
N ARG A 68 30.02 1.63 23.65
CA ARG A 68 28.90 2.00 24.52
C ARG A 68 27.57 1.76 23.77
N ALA A 69 26.71 0.92 24.33
CA ALA A 69 25.39 0.71 23.80
C ALA A 69 24.51 1.98 23.95
N PRO A 70 23.92 2.50 22.89
CA PRO A 70 23.02 3.63 22.97
C PRO A 70 21.69 3.22 23.63
N SER A 71 20.99 4.19 24.23
CA SER A 71 19.59 4.03 24.61
C SER A 71 18.73 4.09 23.35
N VAL A 72 17.84 3.10 23.18
CA VAL A 72 16.93 3.04 22.03
C VAL A 72 15.55 3.50 22.45
N ARG A 73 15.03 4.49 21.76
CA ARG A 73 13.65 4.99 21.92
C ARG A 73 12.93 4.92 20.59
N VAL A 74 11.71 4.42 20.59
CA VAL A 74 10.86 4.31 19.41
C VAL A 74 9.56 5.05 19.67
N SER A 75 9.20 5.94 18.78
CA SER A 75 7.95 6.67 18.79
C SER A 75 6.96 6.03 17.81
N LEU A 76 5.78 5.63 18.28
CA LEU A 76 4.71 5.09 17.45
C LEU A 76 4.28 6.07 16.38
N ALA A 77 4.18 7.36 16.72
CA ALA A 77 3.78 8.40 15.76
C ALA A 77 4.79 8.56 14.61
N GLU A 78 6.10 8.56 14.93
CA GLU A 78 7.15 8.66 13.90
C GLU A 78 7.19 7.41 13.03
N VAL A 79 7.03 6.22 13.61
CA VAL A 79 6.95 4.98 12.84
C VAL A 79 5.75 5.01 11.89
N MET A 80 4.59 5.52 12.32
CA MET A 80 3.43 5.65 11.42
C MET A 80 3.63 6.67 10.33
N GLN A 81 4.32 7.78 10.58
CA GLN A 81 4.71 8.75 9.55
C GLN A 81 5.65 8.09 8.55
N TRP A 82 6.59 7.26 9.03
CA TRP A 82 7.49 6.52 8.15
C TRP A 82 6.74 5.47 7.32
N VAL A 83 5.80 4.72 7.88
CA VAL A 83 4.94 3.79 7.12
C VAL A 83 4.17 4.50 6.02
N ASN A 84 3.76 5.75 6.27
CA ASN A 84 3.04 6.60 5.31
C ASN A 84 3.96 7.55 4.53
N TRP A 85 5.26 7.24 4.41
CA TRP A 85 6.28 8.14 3.85
C TRP A 85 5.98 8.64 2.44
N LYS A 86 5.35 7.80 1.59
CA LYS A 86 5.00 8.20 0.21
C LYS A 86 3.99 9.34 0.18
N ALA A 87 3.00 9.29 1.05
CA ALA A 87 2.03 10.37 1.17
C ALA A 87 2.66 11.63 1.76
N ALA A 88 3.49 11.47 2.79
CA ALA A 88 4.20 12.57 3.42
C ALA A 88 5.19 13.27 2.46
N SER A 89 6.03 12.50 1.76
CA SER A 89 6.98 13.05 0.79
C SER A 89 6.29 13.64 -0.45
N GLY A 90 5.21 13.03 -0.91
CA GLY A 90 4.38 13.56 -1.99
C GLY A 90 3.75 14.90 -1.63
N ALA A 91 3.21 15.03 -0.43
CA ALA A 91 2.66 16.29 0.06
C ALA A 91 3.74 17.38 0.18
N ALA A 92 4.91 17.03 0.71
CA ALA A 92 6.03 17.96 0.82
C ALA A 92 6.53 18.46 -0.54
N ALA A 93 6.55 17.59 -1.56
CA ALA A 93 7.02 17.93 -2.90
C ALA A 93 6.00 18.72 -3.73
N SER A 94 4.70 18.43 -3.57
CA SER A 94 3.63 19.02 -4.40
C SER A 94 2.85 20.13 -3.72
N GLY A 95 3.03 20.34 -2.42
CA GLY A 95 2.21 21.24 -1.61
C GLY A 95 0.76 20.77 -1.41
N THR A 96 0.41 19.56 -1.90
CA THR A 96 -0.96 19.00 -1.81
C THR A 96 -0.94 17.66 -1.10
N SER A 97 -1.87 17.45 -0.18
CA SER A 97 -2.00 16.15 0.49
C SER A 97 -2.67 15.16 -0.46
N PRO A 98 -2.05 13.99 -0.74
CA PRO A 98 -2.72 12.94 -1.47
C PRO A 98 -3.92 12.44 -0.69
N GLY A 99 -5.02 12.15 -1.37
CA GLY A 99 -6.24 11.65 -0.78
C GLY A 99 -6.49 10.18 -1.10
N ARG A 100 -7.65 9.70 -0.65
CA ARG A 100 -8.16 8.39 -1.04
C ARG A 100 -8.60 8.42 -2.50
N GLU A 101 -8.13 7.48 -3.30
CA GLU A 101 -8.49 7.39 -4.72
C GLU A 101 -9.70 6.45 -4.93
N GLY A 102 -9.89 5.47 -4.05
CA GLY A 102 -10.99 4.51 -4.15
C GLY A 102 -11.07 3.87 -5.54
N LYS A 103 -12.25 3.93 -6.14
CA LYS A 103 -12.48 3.44 -7.51
C LYS A 103 -11.70 4.20 -8.60
N ASN A 104 -11.13 5.34 -8.28
CA ASN A 104 -10.31 6.13 -9.20
C ASN A 104 -8.82 5.76 -9.12
N SER A 105 -8.44 4.81 -8.27
CA SER A 105 -7.08 4.31 -8.21
C SER A 105 -6.73 3.51 -9.46
N GLU A 106 -5.50 3.68 -9.94
CA GLU A 106 -4.96 2.87 -11.03
C GLU A 106 -4.73 1.40 -10.62
N PHE A 107 -4.62 1.14 -9.31
CA PHE A 107 -4.51 -0.21 -8.76
C PHE A 107 -5.84 -0.62 -8.14
N GLN A 108 -6.38 -1.72 -8.61
CA GLN A 108 -7.72 -2.17 -8.25
C GLN A 108 -7.73 -3.65 -7.86
N VAL A 109 -8.79 -4.03 -7.18
CA VAL A 109 -9.15 -5.42 -6.97
C VAL A 109 -10.32 -5.74 -7.90
N LEU A 110 -10.12 -6.66 -8.83
CA LEU A 110 -11.15 -7.09 -9.78
C LEU A 110 -11.67 -8.48 -9.42
N PRO A 111 -12.97 -8.72 -9.63
CA PRO A 111 -13.52 -10.06 -9.51
C PRO A 111 -12.98 -10.96 -10.63
N CYS A 112 -12.81 -12.24 -10.33
CA CYS A 112 -12.50 -13.31 -11.26
C CYS A 112 -13.43 -14.51 -10.99
N ARG A 113 -13.28 -15.61 -11.75
CA ARG A 113 -14.22 -16.73 -11.69
C ARG A 113 -14.36 -17.37 -10.28
N ASP A 114 -13.30 -17.36 -9.48
CA ASP A 114 -13.25 -18.02 -8.16
C ASP A 114 -12.85 -17.09 -7.01
N GLY A 115 -12.94 -15.78 -7.19
CA GLY A 115 -12.61 -14.82 -6.14
C GLY A 115 -12.21 -13.45 -6.67
N HIS A 116 -11.07 -12.93 -6.21
CA HIS A 116 -10.59 -11.60 -6.59
C HIS A 116 -9.08 -11.62 -6.87
N VAL A 117 -8.65 -10.69 -7.72
CA VAL A 117 -7.24 -10.49 -8.10
C VAL A 117 -6.87 -9.02 -7.92
N ALA A 118 -5.73 -8.76 -7.30
CA ALA A 118 -5.12 -7.44 -7.28
C ALA A 118 -4.46 -7.15 -8.63
N VAL A 119 -4.94 -6.10 -9.28
CA VAL A 119 -4.42 -5.63 -10.57
C VAL A 119 -3.45 -4.51 -10.31
N VAL A 120 -2.17 -4.82 -10.44
CA VAL A 120 -1.05 -3.89 -10.22
C VAL A 120 -0.12 -3.97 -11.43
N TYR A 121 0.39 -2.83 -11.89
CA TYR A 121 1.40 -2.74 -12.92
C TYR A 121 2.16 -1.42 -12.84
N THR A 122 3.39 -1.39 -13.26
CA THR A 122 4.18 -0.17 -13.41
C THR A 122 4.01 0.43 -14.80
N VAL A 123 4.52 1.65 -15.00
CA VAL A 123 4.52 2.29 -16.33
C VAL A 123 5.25 1.42 -17.35
N THR A 124 6.35 0.78 -16.96
CA THR A 124 7.14 -0.10 -17.83
C THR A 124 6.43 -1.43 -18.13
N GLN A 125 5.54 -1.88 -17.26
CA GLN A 125 4.76 -3.11 -17.43
C GLN A 125 3.45 -2.90 -18.19
N TRP A 126 3.03 -1.66 -18.39
CA TRP A 126 1.80 -1.36 -19.10
C TRP A 126 1.70 -1.98 -20.51
N PRO A 127 2.74 -1.91 -21.36
CA PRO A 127 2.68 -2.55 -22.68
C PRO A 127 2.44 -4.06 -22.58
N ALA A 128 3.10 -4.76 -21.65
CA ALA A 128 2.89 -6.19 -21.40
C ALA A 128 1.49 -6.48 -20.88
N THR A 129 0.97 -5.66 -19.95
CA THR A 129 -0.39 -5.74 -19.41
C THR A 129 -1.43 -5.61 -20.53
N ARG A 130 -1.26 -4.61 -21.39
CA ARG A 130 -2.15 -4.38 -22.55
C ARG A 130 -2.15 -5.56 -23.52
N ALA A 131 -0.95 -6.06 -23.83
CA ALA A 131 -0.80 -7.21 -24.74
C ALA A 131 -1.38 -8.50 -24.15
N LEU A 132 -1.24 -8.69 -22.82
CA LEU A 132 -1.77 -9.82 -22.07
C LEU A 132 -3.31 -9.88 -22.16
N VAL A 133 -3.96 -8.75 -21.89
CA VAL A 133 -5.42 -8.66 -21.91
C VAL A 133 -5.99 -8.67 -23.34
N GLY A 134 -5.27 -8.06 -24.28
CA GLY A 134 -5.60 -8.09 -25.72
C GLY A 134 -6.88 -7.36 -26.12
N HIS A 135 -7.49 -6.57 -25.24
CA HIS A 135 -8.74 -5.86 -25.55
C HIS A 135 -8.46 -4.66 -26.47
N PRO A 136 -9.17 -4.53 -27.63
CA PRO A 136 -8.89 -3.49 -28.64
C PRO A 136 -8.90 -2.05 -28.10
N ARG A 137 -9.82 -1.74 -27.17
CA ARG A 137 -9.90 -0.39 -26.55
C ARG A 137 -8.64 0.02 -25.81
N LEU A 138 -7.85 -0.94 -25.30
CA LEU A 138 -6.60 -0.64 -24.60
C LEU A 138 -5.50 -0.11 -25.53
N ASN A 139 -5.69 -0.18 -26.85
CA ASN A 139 -4.78 0.39 -27.85
C ASN A 139 -4.97 1.89 -28.08
N ASP A 140 -6.02 2.50 -27.51
CA ASP A 140 -6.22 3.94 -27.58
C ASP A 140 -5.02 4.68 -27.00
N PRO A 141 -4.44 5.66 -27.73
CA PRO A 141 -3.28 6.46 -27.27
C PRO A 141 -3.43 7.10 -25.89
N LYS A 142 -4.67 7.40 -25.46
CA LYS A 142 -4.93 7.97 -24.14
C LYS A 142 -4.45 7.06 -23.00
N PHE A 143 -4.37 5.75 -23.20
CA PHE A 143 -3.88 4.81 -22.20
C PHE A 143 -2.36 4.63 -22.17
N ASN A 144 -1.62 5.24 -23.10
CA ASN A 144 -0.17 5.12 -23.12
C ASN A 144 0.52 5.82 -21.95
N THR A 145 -0.10 6.86 -21.38
CA THR A 145 0.44 7.57 -20.23
C THR A 145 -0.31 7.25 -18.95
N ARG A 146 0.37 7.34 -17.81
CA ARG A 146 -0.25 7.15 -16.50
C ARG A 146 -1.37 8.18 -16.24
N ALA A 147 -1.14 9.43 -16.63
CA ALA A 147 -2.14 10.48 -16.49
C ALA A 147 -3.42 10.16 -17.30
N GLY A 148 -3.25 9.73 -18.55
CA GLY A 148 -4.37 9.35 -19.41
C GLY A 148 -5.15 8.15 -18.86
N ARG A 149 -4.47 7.12 -18.31
CA ARG A 149 -5.15 5.98 -17.65
C ARG A 149 -5.95 6.43 -16.44
N ARG A 150 -5.40 7.31 -15.60
CA ARG A 150 -6.10 7.82 -14.42
C ARG A 150 -7.31 8.68 -14.77
N GLN A 151 -7.21 9.51 -15.80
CA GLN A 151 -8.33 10.33 -16.28
C GLN A 151 -9.46 9.49 -16.87
N ASN A 152 -9.14 8.33 -17.45
CA ASN A 152 -10.09 7.45 -18.10
C ASN A 152 -10.25 6.10 -17.37
N ILE A 153 -10.15 6.13 -16.05
CA ILE A 153 -10.04 4.93 -15.21
C ILE A 153 -11.24 4.00 -15.35
N ALA A 154 -12.44 4.52 -15.44
CA ALA A 154 -13.67 3.73 -15.58
C ALA A 154 -13.66 2.95 -16.91
N GLU A 155 -13.24 3.58 -18.00
CA GLU A 155 -13.16 2.95 -19.32
C GLU A 155 -12.03 1.91 -19.37
N LEU A 156 -10.90 2.21 -18.73
CA LEU A 156 -9.79 1.28 -18.57
C LEU A 156 -10.26 -0.02 -17.91
N TYR A 157 -10.95 0.08 -16.77
CA TYR A 157 -11.42 -1.10 -16.05
C TYR A 157 -12.57 -1.83 -16.75
N ALA A 158 -13.43 -1.12 -17.47
CA ALA A 158 -14.44 -1.75 -18.32
C ALA A 158 -13.80 -2.61 -19.44
N ALA A 159 -12.62 -2.20 -19.92
CA ALA A 159 -11.87 -2.98 -20.92
C ALA A 159 -11.06 -4.14 -20.31
N LEU A 160 -10.62 -4.01 -19.06
CA LEU A 160 -9.87 -5.04 -18.37
C LEU A 160 -10.75 -6.15 -17.78
N ALA A 161 -11.87 -5.79 -17.16
CA ALA A 161 -12.70 -6.69 -16.35
C ALA A 161 -13.13 -7.99 -17.06
N PRO A 162 -13.54 -8.02 -18.34
CA PRO A 162 -13.94 -9.24 -19.01
C PRO A 162 -12.84 -10.31 -19.03
N TRP A 163 -11.59 -9.90 -19.22
CA TRP A 163 -10.47 -10.83 -19.25
C TRP A 163 -10.25 -11.55 -17.91
N PHE A 164 -10.52 -10.87 -16.79
CA PHE A 164 -10.42 -11.46 -15.46
C PHE A 164 -11.60 -12.35 -15.12
N ALA A 165 -12.82 -11.96 -15.53
CA ALA A 165 -14.05 -12.66 -15.17
C ALA A 165 -14.07 -14.14 -15.64
N ASP A 166 -13.43 -14.45 -16.75
CA ASP A 166 -13.42 -15.79 -17.34
C ASP A 166 -12.42 -16.77 -16.70
N LYS A 167 -11.52 -16.30 -15.86
CA LYS A 167 -10.37 -17.06 -15.38
C LYS A 167 -10.38 -17.23 -13.87
N THR A 168 -9.77 -18.31 -13.39
CA THR A 168 -9.46 -18.48 -11.97
C THR A 168 -8.26 -17.61 -11.54
N ARG A 169 -8.12 -17.44 -10.24
CA ARG A 169 -6.97 -16.76 -9.62
C ARG A 169 -5.65 -17.39 -10.04
N GLU A 170 -5.59 -18.73 -10.06
CA GLU A 170 -4.39 -19.49 -10.45
C GLU A 170 -4.05 -19.32 -11.93
N GLU A 171 -5.04 -19.42 -12.82
CA GLU A 171 -4.87 -19.16 -14.25
C GLU A 171 -4.32 -17.75 -14.51
N ILE A 172 -4.92 -16.74 -13.85
CA ILE A 172 -4.47 -15.35 -13.97
C ILE A 172 -3.03 -15.20 -13.49
N GLN A 173 -2.69 -15.77 -12.34
CA GLN A 173 -1.34 -15.69 -11.78
C GLN A 173 -0.31 -16.33 -12.72
N THR A 174 -0.58 -17.53 -13.19
CA THR A 174 0.33 -18.26 -14.08
C THR A 174 0.57 -17.51 -15.39
N ILE A 175 -0.50 -17.03 -16.03
CA ILE A 175 -0.41 -16.28 -17.29
C ILE A 175 0.33 -14.95 -17.07
N ALA A 176 0.01 -14.22 -16.00
CA ALA A 176 0.62 -12.94 -15.71
C ALA A 176 2.11 -13.06 -15.38
N GLN A 177 2.50 -14.03 -14.57
CA GLN A 177 3.90 -14.31 -14.25
C GLN A 177 4.72 -14.64 -15.51
N GLY A 178 4.17 -15.46 -16.42
CA GLY A 178 4.81 -15.79 -17.69
C GLY A 178 5.04 -14.59 -18.62
N LYS A 179 4.40 -13.46 -18.35
CA LYS A 179 4.53 -12.18 -19.07
C LYS A 179 5.18 -11.06 -18.26
N GLY A 180 5.66 -11.35 -17.05
CA GLY A 180 6.28 -10.36 -16.16
C GLY A 180 5.30 -9.30 -15.64
N VAL A 181 4.00 -9.61 -15.57
CA VAL A 181 2.97 -8.73 -15.04
C VAL A 181 2.59 -9.17 -13.62
N PRO A 182 2.65 -8.30 -12.60
CA PRO A 182 2.50 -8.68 -11.21
C PRO A 182 1.02 -8.66 -10.75
N PHE A 183 0.15 -9.37 -11.44
CA PHE A 183 -1.20 -9.63 -10.93
C PHE A 183 -1.13 -10.65 -9.81
N GLY A 184 -1.82 -10.39 -8.71
CA GLY A 184 -1.77 -11.25 -7.53
C GLY A 184 -3.16 -11.71 -7.08
N PRO A 185 -3.35 -13.02 -6.85
CA PRO A 185 -4.59 -13.52 -6.25
C PRO A 185 -4.79 -12.97 -4.85
N ILE A 186 -6.04 -12.71 -4.48
CA ILE A 186 -6.41 -12.36 -3.11
C ILE A 186 -6.74 -13.66 -2.39
N PHE A 187 -5.86 -14.06 -1.47
CA PHE A 187 -6.06 -15.25 -0.63
C PHE A 187 -6.80 -14.92 0.66
N SER A 188 -7.60 -15.84 1.13
CA SER A 188 -8.07 -15.87 2.51
C SER A 188 -6.95 -16.37 3.44
N PRO A 189 -7.02 -16.10 4.76
CA PRO A 189 -6.04 -16.64 5.70
C PRO A 189 -5.95 -18.18 5.68
N ALA A 190 -7.06 -18.87 5.39
CA ALA A 190 -7.08 -20.34 5.31
C ALA A 190 -6.33 -20.88 4.08
N GLU A 191 -6.23 -20.12 3.01
CA GLU A 191 -5.50 -20.50 1.79
C GLU A 191 -3.99 -20.26 1.90
N LEU A 192 -3.52 -19.61 2.98
CA LEU A 192 -2.11 -19.35 3.24
C LEU A 192 -1.47 -20.40 4.15
N LEU A 193 -2.27 -21.30 4.75
CA LEU A 193 -1.84 -22.35 5.67
C LEU A 193 -1.76 -23.70 4.96
#